data_a723e0d359719bddf83a8ac576960506
#
_entry.id   a723e0d359719bddf83a8ac576960506
#
_cell.length_a   1.000
_cell.length_b   1.000
_cell.length_c   1.000
_cell.angle_alpha   90.00
_cell.angle_beta   90.00
_cell.angle_gamma   90.00
#
_symmetry.space_group_name_H-M   'P 1'
#
loop_
_entity.id
_entity.type
_entity.pdbx_description
1 polymer ?
#
loop_
_entity_poly.entity_id
_entity_poly.type
_entity_poly.pdbx_seq_one_letter_code
_entity_poly.pdbx_strand_id
1 'polypeptide(L)'
;YLVMKKTYKQEVITLTKEKLKIEKGAGKIDQVWEYFRMWSYVSVEKPEHPWYPAHIVIRSKGERVPIGDFLNEEEKEDLVISLEKIINQLK
;
A
#
# COMPACT_ATOMS: atom_id res chain seq x y z
N TYR A 1 -5.64 3.06 -10.69
CA TYR A 1 -4.68 3.36 -9.63
C TYR A 1 -5.37 3.96 -8.41
N LEU A 2 -4.70 3.88 -7.26
CA LEU A 2 -5.20 4.42 -6.01
C LEU A 2 -4.33 5.59 -5.56
N VAL A 3 -4.95 6.69 -5.17
CA VAL A 3 -4.27 7.86 -4.66
C VAL A 3 -4.70 8.10 -3.22
N MET A 4 -3.74 8.17 -2.30
CA MET A 4 -3.99 8.45 -0.91
C MET A 4 -3.32 9.75 -0.54
N LYS A 5 -4.08 10.68 0.01
CA LYS A 5 -3.57 11.99 0.41
C LYS A 5 -4.06 12.36 1.79
N LYS A 6 -3.19 12.97 2.57
CA LYS A 6 -3.57 13.61 3.82
C LYS A 6 -2.68 14.82 4.05
N THR A 7 -3.28 15.99 4.08
CA THR A 7 -2.56 17.26 4.13
C THR A 7 -1.64 17.38 2.90
N TYR A 8 -0.32 17.37 3.09
CA TYR A 8 0.63 17.41 1.97
C TYR A 8 1.29 16.07 1.69
N LYS A 9 0.99 15.04 2.49
CA LYS A 9 1.51 13.69 2.25
C LYS A 9 0.69 12.99 1.19
N GLN A 10 1.37 12.31 0.29
CA GLN A 10 0.74 11.64 -0.83
C GLN A 10 1.37 10.29 -1.09
N GLU A 11 0.53 9.28 -1.31
CA GLU A 11 0.96 7.96 -1.75
C GLU A 11 0.08 7.56 -2.93
N VAL A 12 0.71 7.09 -4.00
CA VAL A 12 0.01 6.65 -5.20
C VAL A 12 0.40 5.22 -5.50
N ILE A 13 -0.58 4.35 -5.67
CA ILE A 13 -0.37 2.96 -6.05
C ILE A 13 -0.96 2.75 -7.42
N THR A 14 -0.12 2.38 -8.38
CA THR A 14 -0.54 2.12 -9.75
C THR A 14 -0.39 0.63 -10.05
N LEU A 15 -1.47 0.01 -10.51
CA LEU A 15 -1.50 -1.40 -10.84
C LEU A 15 -1.75 -1.56 -12.35
N THR A 16 -0.83 -2.25 -13.00
CA THR A 16 -0.99 -2.65 -14.40
C THR A 16 -1.07 -4.18 -14.44
N LYS A 17 -1.18 -4.76 -15.64
CA LYS A 17 -1.23 -6.22 -15.77
C LYS A 17 0.05 -6.89 -15.26
N GLU A 18 1.18 -6.22 -15.36
CA GLU A 18 2.49 -6.82 -15.05
C GLU A 18 3.13 -6.25 -13.80
N LYS A 19 2.87 -4.98 -13.47
CA LYS A 19 3.62 -4.28 -12.42
C LYS A 19 2.73 -3.60 -11.40
N LEU A 20 3.27 -3.50 -10.21
CA LEU A 20 2.74 -2.70 -9.11
C LEU A 20 3.76 -1.62 -8.81
N LYS A 21 3.34 -0.36 -8.86
CA LYS A 21 4.20 0.79 -8.61
C LYS A 21 3.69 1.56 -7.41
N ILE A 22 4.58 1.89 -6.49
CA ILE A 22 4.26 2.67 -5.29
C ILE A 22 5.08 3.95 -5.34
N GLU A 23 4.41 5.09 -5.24
CA GLU A 23 5.05 6.40 -5.23
C GLU A 23 4.68 7.13 -3.96
N LYS A 24 5.67 7.66 -3.25
CA LYS A 24 5.46 8.40 -2.01
C LYS A 24 6.15 9.75 -2.06
N GLY A 25 5.56 10.74 -1.40
CA GLY A 25 6.17 12.06 -1.28
C GLY A 25 5.39 13.00 -0.38
N ALA A 26 6.04 14.09 0.01
CA ALA A 26 5.43 15.18 0.76
C ALA A 26 5.52 16.43 -0.12
N GLY A 27 4.40 16.81 -0.73
CA GLY A 27 4.35 17.89 -1.71
C GLY A 27 4.71 17.44 -3.11
N LYS A 28 5.75 16.63 -3.26
CA LYS A 28 6.15 16.03 -4.54
C LYS A 28 6.56 14.59 -4.32
N ILE A 29 6.52 13.78 -5.38
CA ILE A 29 6.94 12.38 -5.33
C ILE A 29 8.46 12.32 -5.24
N ASP A 30 8.99 11.72 -4.19
CA ASP A 30 10.44 11.59 -3.98
C ASP A 30 10.91 10.15 -3.75
N GLN A 31 9.98 9.20 -3.62
CA GLN A 31 10.29 7.78 -3.45
C GLN A 31 9.40 6.96 -4.35
N VAL A 32 10.00 5.99 -5.06
CA VAL A 32 9.29 5.14 -6.00
C VAL A 32 9.75 3.71 -5.84
N TRP A 33 8.81 2.77 -5.79
CA TRP A 33 9.07 1.34 -5.81
C TRP A 33 8.29 0.70 -6.94
N GLU A 34 8.90 -0.25 -7.64
CA GLU A 34 8.23 -1.04 -8.67
C GLU A 34 8.49 -2.53 -8.42
N TYR A 35 7.43 -3.32 -8.47
CA TYR A 35 7.51 -4.77 -8.30
C TYR A 35 6.68 -5.47 -9.36
N PHE A 36 7.02 -6.72 -9.65
CA PHE A 36 6.15 -7.54 -10.49
C PHE A 36 4.89 -7.88 -9.70
N ARG A 37 3.75 -7.61 -10.31
CA ARG A 37 2.46 -7.82 -9.68
C ARG A 37 2.23 -9.28 -9.26
N MET A 38 2.67 -10.21 -10.07
CA MET A 38 2.54 -11.65 -9.82
C MET A 38 3.18 -12.08 -8.49
N TRP A 39 4.23 -11.38 -8.07
CA TRP A 39 4.98 -11.69 -6.86
C TRP A 39 4.58 -10.81 -5.67
N SER A 40 3.62 -9.93 -5.86
CA SER A 40 3.25 -8.95 -4.85
C SER A 40 1.95 -9.33 -4.16
N TYR A 41 1.85 -9.01 -2.87
CA TYR A 41 0.62 -9.21 -2.11
C TYR A 41 0.53 -8.18 -0.98
N VAL A 42 -0.70 -8.01 -0.49
CA VAL A 42 -1.00 -7.11 0.62
C VAL A 42 -0.97 -7.92 1.92
N SER A 43 -0.32 -7.36 2.92
CA SER A 43 -0.26 -7.96 4.24
C SER A 43 -0.63 -6.91 5.28
N VAL A 44 -1.32 -7.33 6.34
CA VAL A 44 -1.61 -6.47 7.48
C VAL A 44 -0.74 -6.94 8.65
N GLU A 45 0.14 -6.07 9.11
CA GLU A 45 1.01 -6.36 10.27
C GLU A 45 0.42 -5.72 11.51
N LYS A 46 0.10 -6.53 12.51
CA LYS A 46 -0.41 -6.05 13.78
C LYS A 46 0.75 -5.94 14.76
N PRO A 47 0.91 -4.77 15.42
CA PRO A 47 1.94 -4.63 16.45
C PRO A 47 1.60 -5.48 17.69
N GLU A 48 2.60 -5.79 18.49
CA GLU A 48 2.40 -6.56 19.71
C GLU A 48 1.50 -5.85 20.71
N HIS A 49 1.57 -4.52 20.73
CA HIS A 49 0.79 -3.72 21.66
C HIS A 49 -0.57 -3.35 21.02
N PRO A 50 -1.69 -3.64 21.73
CA PRO A 50 -3.02 -3.44 21.15
C PRO A 50 -3.40 -1.97 20.89
N TRP A 51 -2.66 -1.03 21.46
CA TRP A 51 -2.94 0.40 21.28
C TRP A 51 -2.31 1.01 20.04
N TYR A 52 -1.40 0.29 19.38
CA TYR A 52 -0.79 0.77 18.15
C TYR A 52 -1.62 0.32 16.95
N PRO A 53 -1.77 1.18 15.94
CA PRO A 53 -2.52 0.80 14.74
C PRO A 53 -1.79 -0.25 13.92
N ALA A 54 -2.54 -1.09 13.23
CA ALA A 54 -1.97 -2.06 12.31
C ALA A 54 -1.34 -1.33 11.12
N HIS A 55 -0.31 -1.95 10.55
CA HIS A 55 0.36 -1.44 9.35
C HIS A 55 -0.05 -2.25 8.14
N ILE A 56 -0.38 -1.57 7.05
CA ILE A 56 -0.63 -2.20 5.76
C ILE A 56 0.68 -2.19 5.00
N VAL A 57 1.07 -3.35 4.49
CA VAL A 57 2.37 -3.53 3.84
C VAL A 57 2.19 -4.24 2.50
N ILE A 58 2.84 -3.74 1.47
CA ILE A 58 2.98 -4.46 0.20
C ILE A 58 4.26 -5.28 0.29
N ARG A 59 4.15 -6.58 0.09
CA ARG A 59 5.29 -7.50 0.11
C ARG A 59 5.53 -8.06 -1.29
N SER A 60 6.80 -8.15 -1.66
CA SER A 60 7.21 -8.72 -2.93
C SER A 60 8.65 -9.25 -2.80
N LYS A 61 8.85 -10.56 -2.99
CA LYS A 61 10.17 -11.22 -2.99
C LYS A 61 11.04 -10.88 -1.78
N GLY A 62 10.45 -10.88 -0.59
CA GLY A 62 11.20 -10.59 0.64
C GLY A 62 11.30 -9.11 0.99
N GLU A 63 10.92 -8.23 0.10
CA GLU A 63 10.86 -6.80 0.38
C GLU A 63 9.48 -6.44 0.94
N ARG A 64 9.44 -5.37 1.73
CA ARG A 64 8.19 -4.84 2.25
C ARG A 64 8.18 -3.31 2.18
N VAL A 65 7.04 -2.77 1.78
CA VAL A 65 6.82 -1.33 1.73
C VAL A 65 5.55 -1.00 2.49
N PRO A 66 5.64 -0.29 3.62
CA PRO A 66 4.44 0.14 4.34
C PRO A 66 3.70 1.21 3.55
N ILE A 67 2.39 1.14 3.56
CA ILE A 67 1.53 2.11 2.85
C ILE A 67 0.40 2.56 3.75
N GLY A 68 -0.10 3.77 3.51
CA GLY A 68 -1.28 4.29 4.19
C GLY A 68 -1.13 4.48 5.69
N ASP A 69 0.11 4.67 6.20
CA ASP A 69 0.33 4.83 7.64
C ASP A 69 -0.36 6.07 8.20
N PHE A 70 -0.66 7.05 7.37
CA PHE A 70 -1.35 8.27 7.80
C PHE A 70 -2.88 8.14 7.78
N LEU A 71 -3.41 7.00 7.37
CA LEU A 71 -4.86 6.76 7.35
C LEU A 71 -5.36 6.29 8.71
N ASN A 72 -6.64 6.54 9.00
CA ASN A 72 -7.27 5.99 10.19
C ASN A 72 -7.63 4.51 9.98
N GLU A 73 -8.13 3.83 11.01
CA GLU A 73 -8.40 2.39 10.93
C GLU A 73 -9.43 2.02 9.88
N GLU A 74 -10.51 2.80 9.79
CA GLU A 74 -11.56 2.56 8.79
C GLU A 74 -11.04 2.72 7.38
N GLU A 75 -10.27 3.76 7.15
CA GLU A 75 -9.64 3.99 5.85
C GLU A 75 -8.64 2.89 5.49
N LYS A 76 -7.90 2.38 6.47
CA LYS A 76 -6.98 1.27 6.26
C LYS A 76 -7.70 -0.01 5.87
N GLU A 77 -8.80 -0.32 6.53
CA GLU A 77 -9.61 -1.50 6.19
C GLU A 77 -10.14 -1.40 4.76
N ASP A 78 -10.66 -0.26 4.38
CA ASP A 78 -11.15 -0.03 3.02
C ASP A 78 -10.02 -0.17 1.99
N LEU A 79 -8.84 0.32 2.31
CA LEU A 79 -7.67 0.20 1.44
C LEU A 79 -7.26 -1.27 1.24
N VAL A 80 -7.22 -2.05 2.32
CA VAL A 80 -6.89 -3.47 2.25
C VAL A 80 -7.88 -4.22 1.35
N ILE A 81 -9.16 -3.99 1.55
CA ILE A 81 -10.20 -4.64 0.76
C ILE A 81 -10.05 -4.28 -0.72
N SER A 82 -9.83 -3.01 -1.02
CA SER A 82 -9.66 -2.54 -2.40
C SER A 82 -8.43 -3.14 -3.06
N LEU A 83 -7.31 -3.16 -2.35
CA LEU A 83 -6.05 -3.69 -2.88
C LEU A 83 -6.11 -5.20 -3.11
N GLU A 84 -6.64 -5.95 -2.15
CA GLU A 84 -6.78 -7.40 -2.29
C GLU A 84 -7.67 -7.75 -3.48
N LYS A 85 -8.77 -7.04 -3.64
CA LYS A 85 -9.69 -7.25 -4.75
C LYS A 85 -9.00 -7.01 -6.10
N ILE A 86 -8.28 -5.90 -6.23
CA ILE A 86 -7.61 -5.53 -7.47
C ILE A 86 -6.46 -6.50 -7.78
N ILE A 87 -5.64 -6.81 -6.79
CA ILE A 87 -4.49 -7.71 -6.97
C ILE A 87 -4.97 -9.11 -7.35
N ASN A 88 -6.00 -9.62 -6.67
CA ASN A 88 -6.49 -10.97 -6.92
C ASN A 88 -7.26 -11.11 -8.23
N GLN A 89 -7.92 -10.05 -8.69
CA GLN A 89 -8.67 -10.09 -9.95
C GLN A 89 -7.81 -10.37 -11.18
N LEU A 90 -6.54 -9.99 -11.14
CA LEU A 90 -5.65 -10.06 -12.29
C LEU A 90 -4.62 -11.18 -12.21
N LYS A 91 -4.73 -12.02 -11.17
CA LYS A 91 -3.87 -13.21 -11.04
C LYS A 91 -4.47 -14.40 -11.82
#